data_b5f1dbcffde33ccfcd950e392aefdf65
#
_entry.id   b5f1dbcffde33ccfcd950e392aefdf65
#
_cell.length_a   1.000
_cell.length_b   1.000
_cell.length_c   1.000
_cell.angle_alpha   90.00
_cell.angle_beta   90.00
_cell.angle_gamma   90.00
#
_symmetry.space_group_name_H-M   'P 1'
#
loop_
_entity.id
_entity.type
_entity.pdbx_description
1 polymer ?
#
loop_
_entity_poly.entity_id
_entity_poly.type
_entity_poly.pdbx_seq_one_letter_code
_entity_poly.pdbx_strand_id
1 'polypeptide(L)'
;VARPDRSIWPEDLAVQFENVEIGIARTRAEHDGCPQICEIVELFELQIARAKHFIYAESQYFASRRIAEALAKRLSEDDPPEVLIVHPCNADGWLEQQAMDHARAQLVHTLGTVDTKNRFNLY
;
A
#
# COMPACT_ATOMS: atom_id res chain seq x y z
N VAL A 1 14.95 14.30 -20.00
CA VAL A 1 15.16 15.18 -18.85
C VAL A 1 16.63 15.60 -18.87
N ALA A 2 16.90 16.92 -18.98
CA ALA A 2 18.25 17.44 -18.94
C ALA A 2 18.88 17.18 -17.55
N ARG A 3 20.12 16.66 -17.55
CA ARG A 3 20.88 16.56 -16.31
C ARG A 3 21.38 17.94 -15.91
N PRO A 4 21.29 18.34 -14.64
CA PRO A 4 21.86 19.60 -14.19
C PRO A 4 23.38 19.56 -14.36
N ASP A 5 23.96 20.70 -14.77
CA ASP A 5 25.43 20.83 -14.98
C ASP A 5 26.22 20.76 -13.66
N ARG A 6 25.53 20.77 -12.54
CA ARG A 6 26.14 20.66 -11.19
C ARG A 6 25.28 19.72 -10.31
N SER A 7 25.92 19.13 -9.32
CA SER A 7 25.20 18.42 -8.27
C SER A 7 24.26 19.38 -7.55
N ILE A 8 22.98 18.99 -7.42
CA ILE A 8 21.98 19.69 -6.62
C ILE A 8 21.87 19.11 -5.21
N TRP A 9 22.73 18.11 -4.91
CA TRP A 9 22.73 17.46 -3.61
C TRP A 9 23.33 18.42 -2.56
N PRO A 10 22.68 18.59 -1.38
CA PRO A 10 23.22 19.40 -0.31
C PRO A 10 24.59 18.87 0.16
N GLU A 11 25.57 19.78 0.31
CA GLU A 11 26.95 19.39 0.67
C GLU A 11 27.06 18.87 2.13
N ASP A 12 26.15 19.32 2.99
CA ASP A 12 26.08 18.97 4.42
C ASP A 12 25.15 17.79 4.73
N LEU A 13 24.54 17.17 3.71
CA LEU A 13 23.70 16.01 3.91
C LEU A 13 24.53 14.75 4.13
N ALA A 14 24.47 14.23 5.34
CA ALA A 14 25.15 12.98 5.69
C ALA A 14 24.57 11.80 4.88
N VAL A 15 25.45 11.04 4.25
CA VAL A 15 25.08 9.79 3.58
C VAL A 15 24.84 8.73 4.65
N GLN A 16 23.61 8.21 4.71
CA GLN A 16 23.22 7.16 5.67
C GLN A 16 23.46 5.75 5.12
N PHE A 17 23.36 5.58 3.81
CA PHE A 17 23.54 4.29 3.14
C PHE A 17 24.36 4.49 1.86
N GLU A 18 25.27 3.58 1.59
CA GLU A 18 26.07 3.55 0.36
C GLU A 18 25.95 2.19 -0.32
N ASN A 19 26.08 2.18 -1.63
CA ASN A 19 26.06 0.97 -2.46
C ASN A 19 24.80 0.11 -2.28
N VAL A 20 23.64 0.75 -2.10
CA VAL A 20 22.34 0.08 -2.00
C VAL A 20 21.60 0.11 -3.34
N GLU A 21 20.95 -0.98 -3.69
CA GLU A 21 20.04 -1.04 -4.82
C GLU A 21 18.69 -0.43 -4.41
N ILE A 22 18.25 0.58 -5.17
CA ILE A 22 17.01 1.32 -4.87
C ILE A 22 16.09 1.31 -6.09
N GLY A 23 14.82 0.96 -5.87
CA GLY A 23 13.73 1.16 -6.81
C GLY A 23 12.91 2.41 -6.45
N ILE A 24 12.50 3.17 -7.47
CA ILE A 24 11.61 4.32 -7.30
C ILE A 24 10.30 4.01 -8.02
N ALA A 25 9.20 4.02 -7.28
CA ALA A 25 7.85 3.86 -7.81
C ALA A 25 7.09 5.19 -7.77
N ARG A 26 6.30 5.48 -8.81
CA ARG A 26 5.59 6.75 -8.98
C ARG A 26 4.12 6.53 -9.25
N THR A 27 3.31 7.50 -8.87
CA THR A 27 1.93 7.62 -9.32
C THR A 27 1.74 8.98 -9.96
N ARG A 28 1.14 9.00 -11.16
CA ARG A 28 0.78 10.23 -11.87
C ARG A 28 -0.47 9.99 -12.71
N ALA A 29 -1.43 10.88 -12.62
CA ALA A 29 -2.56 10.88 -13.54
C ALA A 29 -2.12 11.14 -14.99
N GLU A 30 -2.94 10.75 -15.94
CA GLU A 30 -2.76 11.15 -17.34
C GLU A 30 -2.79 12.68 -17.45
N HIS A 31 -1.82 13.24 -18.16
CA HIS A 31 -1.71 14.68 -18.36
C HIS A 31 -0.95 15.03 -19.64
N ASP A 32 -1.43 15.97 -20.42
CA ASP A 32 -0.80 16.49 -21.64
C ASP A 32 -0.28 15.39 -22.60
N GLY A 33 -1.12 14.38 -22.88
CA GLY A 33 -0.75 13.27 -23.76
C GLY A 33 0.26 12.28 -23.17
N CYS A 34 0.69 12.49 -21.93
CA CYS A 34 1.51 11.51 -21.21
C CYS A 34 0.59 10.50 -20.50
N PRO A 35 0.79 9.18 -20.68
CA PRO A 35 -0.05 8.18 -20.07
C PRO A 35 0.05 8.19 -18.54
N GLN A 36 -1.01 7.72 -17.89
CA GLN A 36 -1.04 7.46 -16.45
C GLN A 36 0.13 6.55 -16.01
N ILE A 37 0.65 6.79 -14.81
CA ILE A 37 1.66 5.97 -14.14
C ILE A 37 1.06 5.41 -12.86
N CYS A 38 1.13 4.09 -12.66
CA CYS A 38 0.56 3.37 -11.52
C CYS A 38 1.58 2.50 -10.77
N GLU A 39 2.87 2.84 -10.84
CA GLU A 39 3.98 2.03 -10.32
C GLU A 39 3.85 1.75 -8.80
N ILE A 40 3.27 2.67 -8.00
CA ILE A 40 3.12 2.47 -6.56
C ILE A 40 2.11 1.36 -6.25
N VAL A 41 0.95 1.37 -6.88
CA VAL A 41 -0.04 0.31 -6.64
C VAL A 41 0.45 -1.05 -7.17
N GLU A 42 1.14 -1.06 -8.29
CA GLU A 42 1.77 -2.28 -8.84
C GLU A 42 2.85 -2.82 -7.90
N LEU A 43 3.64 -1.94 -7.27
CA LEU A 43 4.61 -2.32 -6.25
C LEU A 43 3.94 -2.98 -5.05
N PHE A 44 2.85 -2.41 -4.52
CA PHE A 44 2.10 -2.99 -3.41
C PHE A 44 1.52 -4.36 -3.78
N GLU A 45 0.88 -4.48 -4.94
CA GLU A 45 0.36 -5.76 -5.43
C GLU A 45 1.45 -6.82 -5.55
N LEU A 46 2.63 -6.44 -6.06
CA LEU A 46 3.78 -7.33 -6.16
C LEU A 46 4.29 -7.78 -4.80
N GLN A 47 4.38 -6.86 -3.82
CA GLN A 47 4.81 -7.20 -2.45
C GLN A 47 3.81 -8.14 -1.78
N ILE A 48 2.51 -7.88 -1.89
CA ILE A 48 1.45 -8.75 -1.39
C ILE A 48 1.55 -10.15 -2.03
N ALA A 49 1.72 -10.22 -3.36
CA ALA A 49 1.83 -11.48 -4.08
C ALA A 49 3.07 -12.30 -3.67
N ARG A 50 4.16 -11.64 -3.29
CA ARG A 50 5.44 -12.28 -2.91
C ARG A 50 5.55 -12.64 -1.44
N ALA A 51 4.71 -12.10 -0.57
CA ALA A 51 4.75 -12.37 0.86
C ALA A 51 4.55 -13.86 1.14
N LYS A 52 5.42 -14.45 1.96
CA LYS A 52 5.37 -15.89 2.29
C LYS A 52 4.86 -16.14 3.70
N HIS A 53 5.22 -15.29 4.66
CA HIS A 53 4.95 -15.54 6.07
C HIS A 53 4.00 -14.51 6.66
N PHE A 54 4.25 -13.22 6.42
CA PHE A 54 3.41 -12.16 6.95
C PHE A 54 3.40 -10.93 6.03
N ILE A 55 2.34 -10.15 6.15
CA ILE A 55 2.15 -8.83 5.58
C ILE A 55 1.82 -7.90 6.74
N TYR A 56 2.68 -6.91 6.99
CA TYR A 56 2.41 -5.83 7.91
C TYR A 56 2.20 -4.53 7.14
N ALA A 57 1.11 -3.83 7.42
CA ALA A 57 0.82 -2.55 6.78
C ALA A 57 0.25 -1.54 7.77
N GLU A 58 0.70 -0.31 7.67
CA GLU A 58 0.10 0.84 8.33
C GLU A 58 -0.64 1.67 7.28
N SER A 59 -1.88 2.00 7.51
CA SER A 59 -2.69 2.74 6.57
C SER A 59 -3.68 3.64 7.27
N GLN A 60 -3.66 4.93 6.94
CA GLN A 60 -4.60 5.89 7.50
C GLN A 60 -6.05 5.61 7.11
N TYR A 61 -6.29 5.12 5.90
CA TYR A 61 -7.66 4.99 5.37
C TYR A 61 -8.07 3.55 5.05
N PHE A 62 -7.16 2.70 4.64
CA PHE A 62 -7.44 1.33 4.15
C PHE A 62 -8.69 1.27 3.26
N ALA A 63 -8.70 2.04 2.18
CA ALA A 63 -9.87 2.21 1.31
C ALA A 63 -9.65 1.70 -0.13
N SER A 64 -8.49 1.11 -0.43
CA SER A 64 -8.18 0.63 -1.78
C SER A 64 -8.78 -0.75 -2.04
N ARG A 65 -9.75 -0.80 -2.95
CA ARG A 65 -10.35 -2.07 -3.41
C ARG A 65 -9.30 -3.01 -4.03
N ARG A 66 -8.40 -2.49 -4.87
CA ARG A 66 -7.34 -3.30 -5.50
C ARG A 66 -6.45 -4.00 -4.47
N ILE A 67 -6.06 -3.29 -3.42
CA ILE A 67 -5.26 -3.85 -2.34
C ILE A 67 -6.06 -4.89 -1.55
N ALA A 68 -7.32 -4.61 -1.24
CA ALA A 68 -8.18 -5.58 -0.55
C ALA A 68 -8.40 -6.85 -1.39
N GLU A 69 -8.61 -6.74 -2.70
CA GLU A 69 -8.72 -7.89 -3.61
C GLU A 69 -7.43 -8.71 -3.67
N ALA A 70 -6.27 -8.05 -3.70
CA ALA A 70 -4.97 -8.73 -3.64
C ALA A 70 -4.79 -9.49 -2.32
N LEU A 71 -5.15 -8.90 -1.18
CA LEU A 71 -5.12 -9.54 0.13
C LEU A 71 -6.13 -10.69 0.22
N ALA A 72 -7.35 -10.51 -0.27
CA ALA A 72 -8.39 -11.55 -0.28
C ALA A 72 -7.92 -12.79 -1.07
N LYS A 73 -7.27 -12.57 -2.21
CA LYS A 73 -6.69 -13.65 -3.00
C LYS A 73 -5.65 -14.44 -2.19
N ARG A 74 -4.78 -13.75 -1.44
CA ARG A 74 -3.77 -14.39 -0.58
C ARG A 74 -4.41 -15.17 0.56
N LEU A 75 -5.40 -14.57 1.25
CA LEU A 75 -6.10 -15.19 2.37
C LEU A 75 -6.92 -16.43 1.98
N SER A 76 -7.26 -16.55 0.69
CA SER A 76 -7.98 -17.71 0.14
C SER A 76 -7.06 -18.90 -0.18
N GLU A 77 -5.74 -18.77 -0.05
CA GLU A 77 -4.79 -19.86 -0.32
C GLU A 77 -4.81 -20.93 0.80
N ASP A 78 -4.28 -22.11 0.49
CA ASP A 78 -4.19 -23.20 1.48
C ASP A 78 -3.28 -22.86 2.66
N ASP A 79 -2.17 -22.16 2.42
CA ASP A 79 -1.25 -21.65 3.44
C ASP A 79 -1.05 -20.14 3.26
N PRO A 80 -2.01 -19.32 3.67
CA PRO A 80 -1.94 -17.88 3.51
C PRO A 80 -0.94 -17.25 4.46
N PRO A 81 -0.30 -16.13 4.07
CA PRO A 81 0.48 -15.33 4.99
C PRO A 81 -0.42 -14.75 6.10
N GLU A 82 0.16 -14.47 7.25
CA GLU A 82 -0.50 -13.66 8.27
C GLU A 82 -0.57 -12.19 7.81
N VAL A 83 -1.74 -11.58 7.91
CA VAL A 83 -1.98 -10.19 7.50
C VAL A 83 -2.32 -9.35 8.72
N LEU A 84 -1.50 -8.38 9.01
CA LEU A 84 -1.70 -7.40 10.09
C LEU A 84 -1.79 -6.01 9.49
N ILE A 85 -2.94 -5.35 9.69
CA ILE A 85 -3.14 -3.96 9.29
C ILE A 85 -3.37 -3.12 10.53
N VAL A 86 -2.61 -2.04 10.65
CA VAL A 86 -2.77 -1.02 11.69
C VAL A 86 -3.35 0.23 11.07
N HIS A 87 -4.42 0.75 11.66
CA HIS A 87 -5.06 1.95 11.18
C HIS A 87 -5.70 2.71 12.35
N PRO A 88 -5.83 4.06 12.28
CA PRO A 88 -6.44 4.83 13.35
C PRO A 88 -7.93 4.50 13.52
N CYS A 89 -8.39 4.46 14.76
CA CYS A 89 -9.81 4.22 15.08
C CYS A 89 -10.72 5.31 14.52
N ASN A 90 -10.25 6.55 14.44
CA ASN A 90 -11.01 7.70 13.98
C ASN A 90 -10.25 8.43 12.86
N ALA A 91 -10.95 8.80 11.78
CA ALA A 91 -10.43 9.74 10.80
C ALA A 91 -10.67 11.20 11.28
N ASP A 92 -9.75 12.11 10.93
CA ASP A 92 -9.95 13.53 11.19
C ASP A 92 -10.98 14.12 10.21
N GLY A 93 -12.12 14.57 10.72
CA GLY A 93 -13.20 15.16 9.92
C GLY A 93 -14.44 14.28 9.76
N TRP A 94 -15.61 14.76 10.24
CA TRP A 94 -16.84 13.94 10.35
C TRP A 94 -17.44 13.48 9.00
N LEU A 95 -17.35 14.26 7.95
CA LEU A 95 -17.87 13.92 6.62
C LEU A 95 -16.99 12.89 5.90
N GLU A 96 -15.67 13.10 5.98
CA GLU A 96 -14.65 12.20 5.43
C GLU A 96 -14.65 10.87 6.18
N GLN A 97 -14.78 10.91 7.49
CA GLN A 97 -14.92 9.75 8.37
C GLN A 97 -16.09 8.86 7.94
N GLN A 98 -17.29 9.42 7.71
CA GLN A 98 -18.48 8.63 7.42
C GLN A 98 -18.39 7.88 6.07
N ALA A 99 -17.83 8.52 5.04
CA ALA A 99 -17.66 7.89 3.73
C ALA A 99 -16.55 6.82 3.74
N MET A 100 -15.43 7.11 4.41
CA MET A 100 -14.29 6.19 4.51
C MET A 100 -14.57 5.00 5.43
N ASP A 101 -15.27 5.20 6.53
CA ASP A 101 -15.67 4.13 7.44
C ASP A 101 -16.57 3.11 6.77
N HIS A 102 -17.51 3.56 5.92
CA HIS A 102 -18.37 2.65 5.18
C HIS A 102 -17.59 1.82 4.15
N ALA A 103 -16.73 2.46 3.35
CA ALA A 103 -15.88 1.77 2.38
C ALA A 103 -14.95 0.76 3.08
N ARG A 104 -14.30 1.17 4.16
CA ARG A 104 -13.45 0.31 4.98
C ARG A 104 -14.20 -0.88 5.55
N ALA A 105 -15.38 -0.65 6.16
CA ALA A 105 -16.18 -1.73 6.73
C ALA A 105 -16.53 -2.80 5.70
N GLN A 106 -16.84 -2.41 4.45
CA GLN A 106 -17.07 -3.34 3.36
C GLN A 106 -15.81 -4.17 3.02
N LEU A 107 -14.64 -3.53 2.95
CA LEU A 107 -13.40 -4.23 2.65
C LEU A 107 -13.00 -5.19 3.76
N VAL A 108 -13.10 -4.76 5.01
CA VAL A 108 -12.82 -5.60 6.19
C VAL A 108 -13.78 -6.79 6.26
N HIS A 109 -15.07 -6.56 6.01
CA HIS A 109 -16.06 -7.64 5.92
C HIS A 109 -15.71 -8.65 4.82
N THR A 110 -15.33 -8.17 3.64
CA THR A 110 -14.92 -9.02 2.53
C THR A 110 -13.70 -9.87 2.89
N LEU A 111 -12.68 -9.28 3.51
CA LEU A 111 -11.48 -10.00 3.95
C LEU A 111 -11.82 -11.04 5.03
N GLY A 112 -12.64 -10.69 6.02
CA GLY A 112 -13.08 -11.61 7.06
C GLY A 112 -13.91 -12.78 6.51
N THR A 113 -14.66 -12.58 5.42
CA THR A 113 -15.45 -13.65 4.80
C THR A 113 -14.57 -14.70 4.11
N VAL A 114 -13.45 -14.28 3.49
CA VAL A 114 -12.54 -15.20 2.79
C VAL A 114 -11.47 -15.79 3.71
N ASP A 115 -11.23 -15.19 4.86
CA ASP A 115 -10.23 -15.62 5.85
C ASP A 115 -10.71 -16.83 6.67
N THR A 116 -10.71 -17.99 6.09
CA THR A 116 -11.08 -19.25 6.78
C THR A 116 -10.01 -19.76 7.74
N LYS A 117 -8.83 -19.16 7.73
CA LYS A 117 -7.66 -19.60 8.52
C LYS A 117 -7.35 -18.68 9.71
N ASN A 118 -8.14 -17.64 9.89
CA ASN A 118 -7.94 -16.61 10.93
C ASN A 118 -6.55 -15.95 10.88
N ARG A 119 -6.15 -15.54 9.67
CA ARG A 119 -4.87 -14.90 9.37
C ARG A 119 -4.95 -13.39 9.19
N PHE A 120 -6.14 -12.81 9.14
CA PHE A 120 -6.36 -11.38 8.97
C PHE A 120 -6.65 -10.69 10.31
N ASN A 121 -5.83 -9.72 10.66
CA ASN A 121 -5.94 -8.93 11.87
C ASN A 121 -5.92 -7.42 11.54
N LEU A 122 -6.86 -6.68 12.10
CA LEU A 122 -6.96 -5.22 11.99
C LEU A 122 -6.88 -4.59 13.39
N TYR A 123 -5.99 -3.61 13.57
CA TYR A 123 -5.76 -2.90 14.83
C TYR A 123 -5.83 -1.38 14.62
#